data_ec204b8306ab4a79d9804f0179ebb172
#
_entry.id   ec204b8306ab4a79d9804f0179ebb172
#
_cell.length_a   1.000
_cell.length_b   1.000
_cell.length_c   1.000
_cell.angle_alpha   90.00
_cell.angle_beta   90.00
_cell.angle_gamma   90.00
#
_symmetry.space_group_name_H-M   'P 1'
#
loop_
_entity.id
_entity.type
_entity.pdbx_description
1 polymer ?
#
loop_
_entity_poly.entity_id
_entity_poly.type
_entity_poly.pdbx_seq_one_letter_code
_entity_poly.pdbx_strand_id
1 'polypeptide(L)'
;MVLSLFLLIPNVPEAMLAQLLSVFLWATLVLYGGASLWWLIQVFILSYGWQDTNQTEVGLDNIQVRVLTIAAEETVQRTVSSIPDEITDPLVIAEEDIDIAGADVHVVPDDFECAAQRKGRAIEWARQQIPCEKEYVLYLDEDTLLSGFSGLPAADIIQLSEHPLRTHSRLTYVCEIFRIGFQFE
;
A
#
# COMPACT_ATOMS: atom_id res chain seq x y z
N MET A 1 -2.55 29.94 -15.35
CA MET A 1 -3.52 29.27 -16.26
C MET A 1 -4.98 29.41 -15.78
N VAL A 2 -5.28 29.50 -14.52
CA VAL A 2 -6.65 29.71 -14.00
C VAL A 2 -7.13 31.16 -14.16
N LEU A 3 -6.24 32.13 -14.09
CA LEU A 3 -6.59 33.56 -14.22
C LEU A 3 -7.03 33.98 -15.64
N SER A 4 -6.58 33.27 -16.68
CA SER A 4 -6.95 33.57 -18.08
C SER A 4 -8.35 33.08 -18.48
N LEU A 5 -8.94 32.18 -17.71
CA LEU A 5 -10.29 31.68 -17.98
C LEU A 5 -11.38 32.69 -17.56
N PHE A 6 -11.07 33.60 -16.62
CA PHE A 6 -11.99 34.63 -16.16
C PHE A 6 -12.20 35.79 -17.17
N LEU A 7 -11.30 35.93 -18.13
CA LEU A 7 -11.39 37.01 -19.16
C LEU A 7 -12.29 36.66 -20.35
N LEU A 8 -12.86 35.47 -20.40
CA LEU A 8 -13.66 35.00 -21.54
C LEU A 8 -15.19 35.03 -21.31
N ILE A 9 -15.64 35.58 -20.16
CA ILE A 9 -17.09 35.71 -19.88
C ILE A 9 -17.47 37.19 -19.87
N PRO A 10 -17.76 37.79 -21.00
CA PRO A 10 -18.26 39.17 -21.05
C PRO A 10 -19.72 39.22 -20.53
N ASN A 11 -19.98 40.10 -19.57
CA ASN A 11 -21.30 40.52 -19.08
C ASN A 11 -22.09 39.58 -18.15
N VAL A 12 -21.43 38.79 -17.28
CA VAL A 12 -22.16 38.15 -16.20
C VAL A 12 -22.30 39.18 -15.04
N PRO A 13 -23.53 39.51 -14.58
CA PRO A 13 -23.71 40.38 -13.43
C PRO A 13 -22.98 39.81 -12.19
N GLU A 14 -22.25 40.66 -11.45
CA GLU A 14 -21.51 40.25 -10.25
C GLU A 14 -22.38 39.46 -9.27
N ALA A 15 -23.64 39.81 -9.11
CA ALA A 15 -24.60 39.10 -8.27
C ALA A 15 -24.84 37.66 -8.73
N MET A 16 -24.89 37.40 -10.05
CA MET A 16 -25.07 36.06 -10.60
C MET A 16 -23.82 35.20 -10.40
N LEU A 17 -22.65 35.79 -10.56
CA LEU A 17 -21.36 35.11 -10.29
C LEU A 17 -21.25 34.71 -8.81
N ALA A 18 -21.61 35.62 -7.90
CA ALA A 18 -21.60 35.35 -6.47
C ALA A 18 -22.58 34.22 -6.08
N GLN A 19 -23.77 34.19 -6.71
CA GLN A 19 -24.74 33.10 -6.50
C GLN A 19 -24.23 31.77 -7.01
N LEU A 20 -23.65 31.72 -8.22
CA LEU A 20 -23.08 30.50 -8.78
C LEU A 20 -21.91 29.96 -7.92
N LEU A 21 -21.02 30.85 -7.48
CA LEU A 21 -19.95 30.50 -6.55
C LEU A 21 -20.48 29.95 -5.23
N SER A 22 -21.52 30.60 -4.66
CA SER A 22 -22.15 30.13 -3.43
C SER A 22 -22.76 28.74 -3.59
N VAL A 23 -23.52 28.52 -4.67
CA VAL A 23 -24.07 27.18 -4.96
C VAL A 23 -22.99 26.13 -5.15
N PHE A 24 -21.92 26.47 -5.87
CA PHE A 24 -20.79 25.57 -6.06
C PHE A 24 -20.09 25.22 -4.73
N LEU A 25 -19.86 26.22 -3.88
CA LEU A 25 -19.25 26.00 -2.56
C LEU A 25 -20.13 25.13 -1.66
N TRP A 26 -21.44 25.38 -1.64
CA TRP A 26 -22.38 24.56 -0.89
C TRP A 26 -22.45 23.12 -1.42
N ALA A 27 -22.50 22.94 -2.73
CA ALA A 27 -22.48 21.62 -3.35
C ALA A 27 -21.18 20.85 -3.01
N THR A 28 -20.05 21.53 -3.06
CA THR A 28 -18.75 20.97 -2.67
C THR A 28 -18.74 20.59 -1.19
N LEU A 29 -19.23 21.46 -0.31
CA LEU A 29 -19.31 21.20 1.14
C LEU A 29 -20.18 19.98 1.45
N VAL A 30 -21.35 19.86 0.78
CA VAL A 30 -22.27 18.72 0.97
C VAL A 30 -21.64 17.43 0.46
N LEU A 31 -21.00 17.45 -0.71
CA LEU A 31 -20.36 16.28 -1.28
C LEU A 31 -19.18 15.78 -0.40
N TYR A 32 -18.25 16.68 -0.05
CA TYR A 32 -17.10 16.29 0.76
C TYR A 32 -17.49 15.99 2.21
N GLY A 33 -18.40 16.76 2.78
CA GLY A 33 -18.91 16.51 4.14
C GLY A 33 -19.69 15.21 4.23
N GLY A 34 -20.53 14.92 3.24
CA GLY A 34 -21.25 13.66 3.12
C GLY A 34 -20.34 12.46 2.95
N ALA A 35 -19.35 12.56 2.06
CA ALA A 35 -18.35 11.53 1.87
C ALA A 35 -17.54 11.29 3.16
N SER A 36 -17.10 12.35 3.84
CA SER A 36 -16.36 12.24 5.10
C SER A 36 -17.19 11.62 6.21
N LEU A 37 -18.47 11.99 6.30
CA LEU A 37 -19.39 11.41 7.28
C LEU A 37 -19.66 9.94 7.00
N TRP A 38 -19.92 9.58 5.75
CA TRP A 38 -20.07 8.19 5.31
C TRP A 38 -18.84 7.36 5.70
N TRP A 39 -17.69 7.92 5.47
CA TRP A 39 -16.40 7.34 5.82
C TRP A 39 -16.22 7.11 7.32
N LEU A 40 -16.54 8.10 8.13
CA LEU A 40 -16.52 7.95 9.58
C LEU A 40 -17.48 6.84 10.04
N ILE A 41 -18.67 6.76 9.44
CA ILE A 41 -19.65 5.70 9.74
C ILE A 41 -19.05 4.31 9.40
N GLN A 42 -18.44 4.17 8.24
CA GLN A 42 -17.81 2.91 7.86
C GLN A 42 -16.68 2.52 8.83
N VAL A 43 -15.73 3.42 9.08
CA VAL A 43 -14.63 3.16 10.02
C VAL A 43 -15.13 2.79 11.41
N PHE A 44 -16.12 3.51 11.96
CA PHE A 44 -16.60 3.25 13.31
C PHE A 44 -17.55 2.06 13.42
N ILE A 45 -18.33 1.77 12.38
CA ILE A 45 -19.32 0.69 12.43
C ILE A 45 -18.74 -0.61 11.90
N LEU A 46 -18.00 -0.59 10.78
CA LEU A 46 -17.46 -1.80 10.16
C LEU A 46 -16.21 -2.31 10.87
N SER A 47 -15.38 -1.41 11.42
CA SER A 47 -14.24 -1.84 12.25
C SER A 47 -14.65 -2.35 13.64
N TYR A 48 -15.89 -2.03 14.08
CA TYR A 48 -16.41 -2.47 15.37
C TYR A 48 -16.93 -3.91 15.26
N GLY A 49 -16.10 -4.84 15.53
CA GLY A 49 -16.41 -6.29 15.44
C GLY A 49 -15.49 -7.06 14.51
N TRP A 50 -14.58 -6.35 13.84
CA TRP A 50 -13.49 -7.01 13.15
C TRP A 50 -12.61 -7.69 14.19
N GLN A 51 -12.52 -9.01 14.12
CA GLN A 51 -11.65 -9.79 15.00
C GLN A 51 -10.45 -10.25 14.18
N ASP A 52 -9.28 -9.91 14.68
CA ASP A 52 -8.02 -10.45 14.17
C ASP A 52 -8.05 -11.98 14.36
N THR A 53 -8.05 -12.72 13.28
CA THR A 53 -7.95 -14.17 13.34
C THR A 53 -6.49 -14.54 13.61
N ASN A 54 -6.09 -14.51 14.86
CA ASN A 54 -4.76 -14.92 15.32
C ASN A 54 -4.53 -16.44 15.29
N GLN A 55 -5.24 -17.17 14.43
CA GLN A 55 -5.01 -18.60 14.28
C GLN A 55 -3.88 -18.82 13.29
N THR A 56 -2.71 -19.21 13.80
CA THR A 56 -1.60 -19.65 12.98
C THR A 56 -1.81 -21.12 12.62
N GLU A 57 -2.14 -21.39 11.36
CA GLU A 57 -2.31 -22.75 10.83
C GLU A 57 -1.16 -23.11 9.89
N VAL A 58 -0.53 -22.11 9.27
CA VAL A 58 0.60 -22.26 8.35
C VAL A 58 1.87 -21.75 9.00
N GLY A 59 2.85 -22.63 9.15
CA GLY A 59 4.16 -22.31 9.74
C GLY A 59 5.03 -21.44 8.79
N LEU A 60 6.02 -20.78 9.38
CA LEU A 60 6.95 -19.89 8.67
C LEU A 60 7.76 -20.63 7.58
N ASP A 61 8.01 -21.92 7.75
CA ASP A 61 8.72 -22.79 6.81
C ASP A 61 7.96 -23.01 5.49
N ASN A 62 6.65 -22.78 5.49
CA ASN A 62 5.78 -22.90 4.31
C ASN A 62 5.52 -21.57 3.58
N ILE A 63 6.24 -20.53 3.95
CA ILE A 63 6.09 -19.18 3.39
C ILE A 63 7.36 -18.80 2.64
N GLN A 64 7.23 -18.36 1.39
CA GLN A 64 8.29 -17.68 0.65
C GLN A 64 8.06 -16.18 0.70
N VAL A 65 9.02 -15.42 1.22
CA VAL A 65 8.96 -13.95 1.23
C VAL A 65 9.57 -13.39 -0.04
N ARG A 66 8.89 -12.42 -0.65
CA ARG A 66 9.35 -11.66 -1.81
C ARG A 66 9.22 -10.17 -1.53
N VAL A 67 10.34 -9.49 -1.39
CA VAL A 67 10.39 -8.03 -1.17
C VAL A 67 10.46 -7.34 -2.54
N LEU A 68 9.57 -6.37 -2.76
CA LEU A 68 9.48 -5.63 -4.01
C LEU A 68 10.11 -4.26 -3.86
N THR A 69 11.01 -3.91 -4.77
CA THR A 69 11.68 -2.61 -4.76
C THR A 69 11.98 -2.10 -6.16
N ILE A 70 12.24 -0.79 -6.27
CA ILE A 70 12.86 -0.22 -7.48
C ILE A 70 14.39 -0.28 -7.32
N ALA A 71 14.95 0.40 -6.31
CA ALA A 71 16.39 0.49 -6.07
C ALA A 71 16.74 0.94 -4.63
N ALA A 72 15.85 0.76 -3.67
CA ALA A 72 16.00 1.31 -2.31
C ALA A 72 16.81 0.38 -1.39
N GLU A 73 18.09 0.14 -1.70
CA GLU A 73 18.97 -0.84 -1.07
C GLU A 73 18.97 -0.76 0.47
N GLU A 74 19.21 0.41 1.08
CA GLU A 74 19.23 0.57 2.53
C GLU A 74 17.89 0.22 3.18
N THR A 75 16.78 0.60 2.54
CA THR A 75 15.44 0.33 3.04
C THR A 75 15.11 -1.15 2.94
N VAL A 76 15.39 -1.76 1.79
CA VAL A 76 15.22 -3.21 1.55
C VAL A 76 16.06 -4.03 2.51
N GLN A 77 17.31 -3.62 2.77
CA GLN A 77 18.19 -4.32 3.72
C GLN A 77 17.57 -4.36 5.11
N ARG A 78 16.92 -3.28 5.56
CA ARG A 78 16.20 -3.27 6.85
C ARG A 78 14.99 -4.19 6.84
N THR A 79 14.23 -4.20 5.74
CA THR A 79 13.09 -5.10 5.55
C THR A 79 13.54 -6.56 5.61
N VAL A 80 14.56 -6.93 4.84
CA VAL A 80 15.14 -8.29 4.84
C VAL A 80 15.63 -8.67 6.23
N SER A 81 16.32 -7.76 6.93
CA SER A 81 16.81 -8.00 8.31
C SER A 81 15.69 -8.16 9.34
N SER A 82 14.46 -7.81 9.03
CA SER A 82 13.28 -8.01 9.90
C SER A 82 12.55 -9.32 9.66
N ILE A 83 12.91 -10.07 8.61
CA ILE A 83 12.32 -11.36 8.29
C ILE A 83 12.80 -12.39 9.35
N PRO A 84 11.88 -13.17 9.93
CA PRO A 84 12.26 -14.23 10.87
C PRO A 84 13.23 -15.25 10.25
N ASP A 85 14.22 -15.71 11.04
CA ASP A 85 15.26 -16.66 10.59
C ASP A 85 14.68 -18.02 10.15
N GLU A 86 13.47 -18.33 10.58
CA GLU A 86 12.74 -19.55 10.18
C GLU A 86 12.26 -19.51 8.73
N ILE A 87 12.15 -18.31 8.15
CA ILE A 87 11.85 -18.13 6.72
C ILE A 87 13.15 -18.20 5.95
N THR A 88 13.38 -19.33 5.31
CA THR A 88 14.57 -19.54 4.52
C THR A 88 14.47 -18.89 3.15
N ASP A 89 15.59 -18.41 2.62
CA ASP A 89 15.77 -17.95 1.25
C ASP A 89 14.78 -16.85 0.83
N PRO A 90 14.72 -15.70 1.55
CA PRO A 90 13.92 -14.59 1.11
C PRO A 90 14.44 -14.04 -0.22
N LEU A 91 13.52 -13.63 -1.09
CA LEU A 91 13.83 -13.09 -2.41
C LEU A 91 13.61 -11.59 -2.44
N VAL A 92 14.44 -10.87 -3.16
CA VAL A 92 14.24 -9.46 -3.51
C VAL A 92 14.01 -9.36 -5.00
N ILE A 93 12.91 -8.74 -5.39
CA ILE A 93 12.56 -8.49 -6.79
C ILE A 93 12.76 -7.00 -7.05
N ALA A 94 13.82 -6.66 -7.74
CA ALA A 94 14.26 -5.30 -7.98
C ALA A 94 14.10 -4.89 -9.44
N GLU A 95 13.87 -3.61 -9.71
CA GLU A 95 13.90 -3.05 -11.07
C GLU A 95 15.32 -2.64 -11.48
N GLU A 96 16.22 -2.42 -10.52
CA GLU A 96 17.61 -2.09 -10.74
C GLU A 96 18.53 -3.07 -9.99
N ASP A 97 19.79 -3.16 -10.41
CA ASP A 97 20.79 -4.02 -9.75
C ASP A 97 21.17 -3.44 -8.38
N ILE A 98 20.95 -4.23 -7.33
CA ILE A 98 21.24 -3.87 -5.92
C ILE A 98 21.87 -5.07 -5.22
N ASP A 99 22.64 -4.81 -4.16
CA ASP A 99 23.28 -5.84 -3.34
C ASP A 99 22.66 -5.88 -1.94
N ILE A 100 22.02 -7.00 -1.61
CA ILE A 100 21.28 -7.19 -0.35
C ILE A 100 21.83 -8.42 0.36
N ALA A 101 22.34 -8.23 1.57
CA ALA A 101 22.81 -9.34 2.39
C ALA A 101 21.63 -10.16 2.96
N GLY A 102 21.71 -11.48 2.81
CA GLY A 102 20.72 -12.41 3.39
C GLY A 102 19.48 -12.64 2.54
N ALA A 103 19.47 -12.19 1.30
CA ALA A 103 18.41 -12.47 0.33
C ALA A 103 18.98 -12.73 -1.05
N ASP A 104 18.25 -13.47 -1.88
CA ASP A 104 18.59 -13.67 -3.29
C ASP A 104 17.92 -12.57 -4.12
N VAL A 105 18.72 -11.80 -4.88
CA VAL A 105 18.24 -10.64 -5.64
C VAL A 105 18.00 -11.03 -7.08
N HIS A 106 16.78 -10.77 -7.55
CA HIS A 106 16.36 -10.97 -8.93
C HIS A 106 15.99 -9.62 -9.57
N VAL A 107 16.70 -9.26 -10.64
CA VAL A 107 16.42 -8.03 -11.38
C VAL A 107 15.42 -8.31 -12.50
N VAL A 108 14.35 -7.51 -12.55
CA VAL A 108 13.35 -7.59 -13.61
C VAL A 108 13.93 -7.05 -14.91
N PRO A 109 14.03 -7.84 -15.99
CA PRO A 109 14.60 -7.37 -17.26
C PRO A 109 13.83 -6.18 -17.84
N ASP A 110 14.54 -5.21 -18.40
CA ASP A 110 13.94 -4.00 -18.99
C ASP A 110 12.97 -4.32 -20.13
N ASP A 111 13.25 -5.40 -20.88
CA ASP A 111 12.47 -5.87 -22.02
C ASP A 111 11.26 -6.74 -21.62
N PHE A 112 11.06 -7.01 -20.33
CA PHE A 112 9.86 -7.72 -19.88
C PHE A 112 8.63 -6.83 -20.01
N GLU A 113 7.72 -7.20 -20.90
CA GLU A 113 6.47 -6.50 -21.16
C GLU A 113 5.26 -7.24 -20.56
N CYS A 114 4.40 -6.52 -19.85
CA CYS A 114 3.11 -7.01 -19.37
C CYS A 114 2.11 -5.86 -19.26
N ALA A 115 0.83 -6.20 -19.01
CA ALA A 115 -0.22 -5.18 -18.85
C ALA A 115 -0.09 -4.37 -17.55
N ALA A 116 0.60 -4.93 -16.54
CA ALA A 116 0.84 -4.28 -15.25
C ALA A 116 2.02 -3.30 -15.34
N GLN A 117 2.04 -2.32 -14.44
CA GLN A 117 3.10 -1.30 -14.34
C GLN A 117 3.69 -1.28 -12.94
N ARG A 118 4.93 -0.79 -12.80
CA ARG A 118 5.64 -0.62 -11.54
C ARG A 118 5.66 -1.94 -10.73
N LYS A 119 5.31 -1.91 -9.44
CA LYS A 119 5.28 -3.10 -8.56
C LYS A 119 4.46 -4.26 -9.15
N GLY A 120 3.36 -3.96 -9.86
CA GLY A 120 2.58 -4.98 -10.54
C GLY A 120 3.36 -5.70 -11.66
N ARG A 121 4.28 -5.01 -12.35
CA ARG A 121 5.18 -5.60 -13.36
C ARG A 121 6.17 -6.57 -12.68
N ALA A 122 6.75 -6.16 -11.56
CA ALA A 122 7.68 -7.00 -10.79
C ALA A 122 6.99 -8.25 -10.22
N ILE A 123 5.76 -8.12 -9.70
CA ILE A 123 4.96 -9.26 -9.23
C ILE A 123 4.67 -10.23 -10.38
N GLU A 124 4.22 -9.72 -11.53
CA GLU A 124 3.89 -10.56 -12.68
C GLU A 124 5.11 -11.26 -13.25
N TRP A 125 6.25 -10.57 -13.33
CA TRP A 125 7.51 -11.19 -13.73
C TRP A 125 7.91 -12.30 -12.75
N ALA A 126 7.91 -12.02 -11.45
CA ALA A 126 8.26 -13.00 -10.43
C ALA A 126 7.32 -14.21 -10.43
N ARG A 127 6.02 -14.00 -10.67
CA ARG A 127 5.04 -15.08 -10.80
C ARG A 127 5.34 -16.00 -11.99
N GLN A 128 5.83 -15.45 -13.11
CA GLN A 128 6.11 -16.22 -14.32
C GLN A 128 7.48 -16.90 -14.30
N GLN A 129 8.48 -16.24 -13.71
CA GLN A 129 9.87 -16.64 -13.84
C GLN A 129 10.42 -17.37 -12.61
N ILE A 130 9.86 -17.09 -11.43
CA ILE A 130 10.35 -17.67 -10.18
C ILE A 130 9.31 -18.64 -9.63
N PRO A 131 9.54 -19.95 -9.78
CA PRO A 131 8.65 -20.95 -9.19
C PRO A 131 8.65 -20.84 -7.67
N CYS A 132 7.53 -21.16 -7.05
CA CYS A 132 7.40 -21.24 -5.60
C CYS A 132 7.08 -22.68 -5.23
N GLU A 133 7.90 -23.28 -4.38
CA GLU A 133 7.69 -24.63 -3.83
C GLU A 133 6.96 -24.58 -2.47
N LYS A 134 6.81 -23.39 -1.90
CA LYS A 134 6.10 -23.16 -0.63
C LYS A 134 4.60 -22.99 -0.87
N GLU A 135 3.82 -23.20 0.19
CA GLU A 135 2.36 -23.11 0.14
C GLU A 135 1.88 -21.67 -0.09
N TYR A 136 2.60 -20.69 0.50
CA TYR A 136 2.27 -19.27 0.42
C TYR A 136 3.44 -18.43 -0.10
N VAL A 137 3.10 -17.38 -0.83
CA VAL A 137 4.02 -16.29 -1.18
C VAL A 137 3.59 -15.03 -0.46
N LEU A 138 4.46 -14.48 0.37
CA LEU A 138 4.26 -13.21 1.05
C LEU A 138 5.00 -12.12 0.29
N TYR A 139 4.26 -11.19 -0.30
CA TYR A 139 4.83 -10.00 -0.93
C TYR A 139 4.92 -8.86 0.07
N LEU A 140 6.10 -8.30 0.23
CA LEU A 140 6.38 -7.14 1.08
C LEU A 140 6.81 -5.94 0.23
N ASP A 141 6.39 -4.76 0.66
CA ASP A 141 6.96 -3.51 0.16
C ASP A 141 8.35 -3.30 0.77
N GLU A 142 9.19 -2.53 0.09
CA GLU A 142 10.58 -2.25 0.47
C GLU A 142 10.76 -1.66 1.88
N ASP A 143 9.72 -1.02 2.42
CA ASP A 143 9.71 -0.33 3.71
C ASP A 143 8.88 -1.05 4.80
N THR A 144 8.43 -2.27 4.53
CA THR A 144 7.64 -3.07 5.47
C THR A 144 8.53 -3.88 6.40
N LEU A 145 8.35 -3.74 7.70
CA LEU A 145 9.06 -4.52 8.71
C LEU A 145 8.15 -5.58 9.32
N LEU A 146 8.59 -6.83 9.31
CA LEU A 146 7.89 -7.92 9.99
C LEU A 146 8.22 -7.89 11.50
N SER A 147 7.20 -7.72 12.32
CA SER A 147 7.36 -7.71 13.78
C SER A 147 6.37 -8.66 14.43
N GLY A 148 6.87 -9.66 15.15
CA GLY A 148 6.03 -10.64 15.82
C GLY A 148 5.28 -11.58 14.87
N PHE A 149 5.74 -11.70 13.63
CA PHE A 149 5.16 -12.56 12.62
C PHE A 149 5.49 -14.02 12.94
N SER A 150 4.46 -14.85 13.16
CA SER A 150 4.61 -16.25 13.58
C SER A 150 3.97 -17.25 12.63
N GLY A 151 3.38 -16.80 11.53
CA GLY A 151 2.74 -17.62 10.52
C GLY A 151 1.44 -17.00 10.00
N LEU A 152 0.66 -17.78 9.26
CA LEU A 152 -0.55 -17.35 8.58
C LEU A 152 -1.75 -18.22 8.97
N PRO A 153 -2.98 -17.69 8.94
CA PRO A 153 -4.18 -18.52 8.94
C PRO A 153 -4.28 -19.28 7.60
N ALA A 154 -5.06 -20.36 7.56
CA ALA A 154 -5.35 -21.06 6.30
C ALA A 154 -6.43 -20.28 5.53
N ALA A 155 -6.04 -19.64 4.43
CA ALA A 155 -6.93 -18.94 3.51
C ALA A 155 -6.28 -18.79 2.13
N ASP A 156 -7.07 -18.68 1.07
CA ASP A 156 -6.55 -18.53 -0.29
C ASP A 156 -5.80 -17.21 -0.50
N ILE A 157 -6.27 -16.13 0.13
CA ILE A 157 -5.68 -14.79 0.08
C ILE A 157 -5.70 -14.20 1.50
N ILE A 158 -4.56 -13.69 1.92
CA ILE A 158 -4.37 -13.12 3.26
C ILE A 158 -3.78 -11.72 3.12
N GLN A 159 -4.39 -10.75 3.77
CA GLN A 159 -3.82 -9.43 3.94
C GLN A 159 -3.35 -9.28 5.39
N LEU A 160 -2.08 -8.97 5.58
CA LEU A 160 -1.52 -8.71 6.90
C LEU A 160 -1.95 -7.34 7.42
N SER A 161 -2.14 -7.25 8.72
CA SER A 161 -2.39 -5.99 9.40
C SER A 161 -1.12 -5.14 9.44
N GLU A 162 -1.22 -3.91 8.93
CA GLU A 162 -0.12 -2.95 8.95
C GLU A 162 -0.25 -1.99 10.13
N HIS A 163 0.88 -1.69 10.76
CA HIS A 163 0.95 -0.69 11.81
C HIS A 163 1.99 0.39 11.45
N PRO A 164 1.61 1.68 11.40
CA PRO A 164 2.55 2.73 11.04
C PRO A 164 3.60 2.91 12.13
N LEU A 165 4.86 3.02 11.73
CA LEU A 165 5.96 3.34 12.63
C LEU A 165 5.94 4.83 13.00
N ARG A 166 6.16 5.13 14.29
CA ARG A 166 6.34 6.52 14.75
C ARG A 166 7.75 6.99 14.44
N THR A 167 7.96 7.54 13.24
CA THR A 167 9.31 7.94 12.83
C THR A 167 9.64 9.41 13.11
N HIS A 168 8.79 10.39 12.74
CA HIS A 168 9.19 11.80 12.78
C HIS A 168 8.12 12.78 13.28
N SER A 169 6.89 12.70 12.83
CA SER A 169 5.85 13.69 13.08
C SER A 169 4.57 13.05 13.60
N ARG A 170 3.97 13.65 14.64
CA ARG A 170 2.67 13.20 15.14
C ARG A 170 1.59 13.30 14.06
N LEU A 171 1.64 14.35 13.24
CA LEU A 171 0.67 14.53 12.16
C LEU A 171 0.80 13.47 11.09
N THR A 172 2.03 13.18 10.65
CA THR A 172 2.30 12.11 9.69
C THR A 172 1.81 10.76 10.23
N TYR A 173 2.11 10.45 11.49
CA TYR A 173 1.65 9.21 12.12
C TYR A 173 0.12 9.08 12.14
N VAL A 174 -0.60 10.17 12.46
CA VAL A 174 -2.07 10.18 12.44
C VAL A 174 -2.59 10.01 11.01
N CYS A 175 -1.99 10.67 10.02
CA CYS A 175 -2.36 10.48 8.62
C CYS A 175 -2.15 9.04 8.14
N GLU A 176 -1.04 8.40 8.56
CA GLU A 176 -0.78 6.99 8.23
C GLU A 176 -1.78 6.03 8.89
N ILE A 177 -2.17 6.27 10.15
CA ILE A 177 -3.25 5.48 10.78
C ILE A 177 -4.54 5.57 9.97
N PHE A 178 -4.91 6.77 9.50
CA PHE A 178 -6.08 6.92 8.65
C PHE A 178 -5.91 6.21 7.32
N ARG A 179 -4.74 6.31 6.67
CA ARG A 179 -4.44 5.63 5.41
C ARG A 179 -4.59 4.11 5.53
N ILE A 180 -4.03 3.54 6.59
CA ILE A 180 -4.09 2.09 6.85
C ILE A 180 -5.52 1.65 7.17
N GLY A 181 -6.28 2.45 7.91
CA GLY A 181 -7.70 2.17 8.18
C GLY A 181 -8.55 1.99 6.92
N PHE A 182 -8.12 2.55 5.77
CA PHE A 182 -8.77 2.33 4.47
C PHE A 182 -8.50 0.96 3.83
N GLN A 183 -7.52 0.22 4.29
CA GLN A 183 -7.15 -1.07 3.72
C GLN A 183 -8.03 -2.23 4.23
N PHE A 184 -8.80 -1.98 5.28
CA PHE A 184 -9.67 -2.99 5.92
C PHE A 184 -11.14 -2.93 5.46
N GLU A 185 -11.41 -2.30 4.33
CA GLU A 185 -12.70 -2.32 3.63
C GLU A 185 -12.69 -3.30 2.47
#